data_f9c6312d5692c7b8a73c880dea61963b
#
_entry.id   f9c6312d5692c7b8a73c880dea61963b
#
_cell.length_a   1.000
_cell.length_b   1.000
_cell.length_c   1.000
_cell.angle_alpha   90.00
_cell.angle_beta   90.00
_cell.angle_gamma   90.00
#
_symmetry.space_group_name_H-M   'P 1'
#
loop_
_entity.id
_entity.type
_entity.pdbx_description
1 polymer ?
#
loop_
_entity_poly.entity_id
_entity_poly.type
_entity_poly.pdbx_seq_one_letter_code
_entity_poly.pdbx_strand_id
1 'polypeptide(L)'
;CQSARCMDCGVPFCQSGMNIKGMTSGCPLNNLIPEWNDLVYTGNWEQAYNRLHKTSNFPEFTSRVCPALCEKACTCGLNGDPVCTKENEMAIIEHAYANGLAGPKPPKARTGKRIAVIGSGPSGLAVADQLNQRGHLVTVYERADRVGGLLRYGIPNMKLEKHIIDRKIDVMKEEGIEFIT
;
A
#
# COMPACT_ATOMS: atom_id res chain seq x y z
N CYS A 1 8.31 -18.66 9.23
CA CYS A 1 7.96 -17.50 8.43
C CYS A 1 6.70 -17.78 7.62
N GLN A 2 5.71 -16.89 7.64
CA GLN A 2 4.44 -17.10 6.91
C GLN A 2 4.63 -17.14 5.39
N SER A 3 5.57 -16.36 4.86
CA SER A 3 5.89 -16.33 3.43
C SER A 3 6.37 -17.68 2.89
N ALA A 4 7.08 -18.50 3.71
CA ALA A 4 7.50 -19.84 3.34
C ALA A 4 6.33 -20.83 3.10
N ARG A 5 5.12 -20.49 3.55
CA ARG A 5 3.92 -21.32 3.35
C ARG A 5 3.25 -21.03 1.99
N CYS A 6 3.65 -19.97 1.31
CA CYS A 6 3.13 -19.66 -0.01
C CYS A 6 3.56 -20.76 -1.01
N MET A 7 2.57 -21.33 -1.71
CA MET A 7 2.82 -22.43 -2.66
C MET A 7 3.16 -21.93 -4.07
N ASP A 8 3.26 -20.63 -4.26
CA ASP A 8 3.48 -20.01 -5.58
C ASP A 8 2.56 -20.58 -6.68
N CYS A 9 1.24 -20.51 -6.43
CA CYS A 9 0.24 -21.12 -7.31
C CYS A 9 0.35 -20.57 -8.73
N GLY A 10 0.32 -21.44 -9.75
CA GLY A 10 0.30 -21.03 -11.15
C GLY A 10 -0.92 -20.17 -11.52
N VAL A 11 -2.06 -20.37 -10.82
CA VAL A 11 -3.24 -19.50 -10.86
C VAL A 11 -3.49 -18.98 -9.45
N PRO A 12 -2.87 -17.84 -9.08
CA PRO A 12 -2.92 -17.31 -7.72
C PRO A 12 -4.23 -16.55 -7.48
N PHE A 13 -5.23 -17.21 -6.90
CA PHE A 13 -6.53 -16.57 -6.57
C PHE A 13 -6.36 -15.38 -5.60
N CYS A 14 -5.34 -15.39 -4.75
CA CYS A 14 -5.06 -14.30 -3.83
C CYS A 14 -4.85 -12.95 -4.52
N GLN A 15 -4.28 -12.94 -5.73
CA GLN A 15 -4.03 -11.70 -6.49
C GLN A 15 -5.03 -11.45 -7.62
N SER A 16 -5.99 -12.36 -7.88
CA SER A 16 -6.80 -12.33 -9.10
C SER A 16 -7.81 -11.18 -9.15
N GLY A 17 -8.31 -10.71 -8.03
CA GLY A 17 -9.30 -9.63 -7.96
C GLY A 17 -10.60 -9.93 -8.71
N MET A 18 -10.95 -11.22 -8.90
CA MET A 18 -12.10 -11.63 -9.68
C MET A 18 -13.41 -11.26 -8.98
N ASN A 19 -14.40 -10.82 -9.78
CA ASN A 19 -15.77 -10.66 -9.30
C ASN A 19 -16.54 -11.97 -9.47
N ILE A 20 -16.98 -12.55 -8.35
CA ILE A 20 -17.80 -13.78 -8.33
C ILE A 20 -19.15 -13.41 -7.74
N LYS A 21 -20.19 -13.40 -8.58
CA LYS A 21 -21.58 -13.06 -8.20
C LYS A 21 -21.69 -11.73 -7.43
N GLY A 22 -20.97 -10.69 -7.88
CA GLY A 22 -20.96 -9.36 -7.27
C GLY A 22 -20.02 -9.17 -6.08
N MET A 23 -19.28 -10.21 -5.68
CA MET A 23 -18.28 -10.14 -4.61
C MET A 23 -16.86 -10.26 -5.17
N THR A 24 -15.95 -9.42 -4.72
CA THR A 24 -14.54 -9.50 -5.09
C THR A 24 -13.86 -10.65 -4.34
N SER A 25 -13.18 -11.53 -5.06
CA SER A 25 -12.33 -12.59 -4.52
C SER A 25 -10.87 -12.26 -4.81
N GLY A 26 -10.00 -12.36 -3.82
CA GLY A 26 -8.60 -11.97 -3.96
C GLY A 26 -8.35 -10.46 -3.85
N CYS A 27 -7.16 -10.03 -4.19
CA CYS A 27 -6.75 -8.63 -4.09
C CYS A 27 -7.30 -7.80 -5.27
N PRO A 28 -8.17 -6.79 -5.06
CA PRO A 28 -8.70 -5.96 -6.14
C PRO A 28 -7.65 -5.07 -6.81
N LEU A 29 -6.49 -4.86 -6.18
CA LEU A 29 -5.35 -4.16 -6.77
C LEU A 29 -4.43 -5.08 -7.57
N ASN A 30 -4.73 -6.38 -7.63
CA ASN A 30 -3.89 -7.40 -8.23
C ASN A 30 -2.45 -7.38 -7.68
N ASN A 31 -2.30 -7.21 -6.35
CA ASN A 31 -1.00 -7.25 -5.69
C ASN A 31 -0.26 -8.54 -5.99
N LEU A 32 1.02 -8.45 -6.32
CA LEU A 32 1.87 -9.56 -6.75
C LEU A 32 2.30 -10.42 -5.57
N ILE A 33 1.30 -11.02 -4.89
CA ILE A 33 1.44 -11.66 -3.59
C ILE A 33 2.41 -12.85 -3.60
N PRO A 34 2.33 -13.82 -4.53
CA PRO A 34 3.29 -14.91 -4.54
C PRO A 34 4.73 -14.42 -4.71
N GLU A 35 4.96 -13.46 -5.61
CA GLU A 35 6.28 -12.96 -5.91
C GLU A 35 6.94 -12.28 -4.69
N TRP A 36 6.24 -11.37 -3.99
CA TRP A 36 6.86 -10.76 -2.83
C TRP A 36 6.90 -11.70 -1.60
N ASN A 37 6.05 -12.72 -1.52
CA ASN A 37 6.18 -13.78 -0.52
C ASN A 37 7.48 -14.58 -0.72
N ASP A 38 7.80 -14.96 -1.96
CA ASP A 38 9.07 -15.66 -2.28
C ASP A 38 10.28 -14.78 -1.96
N LEU A 39 10.22 -13.51 -2.32
CA LEU A 39 11.30 -12.56 -2.02
C LEU A 39 11.52 -12.37 -0.51
N VAL A 40 10.45 -12.36 0.30
CA VAL A 40 10.58 -12.35 1.77
C VAL A 40 11.14 -13.66 2.28
N TYR A 41 10.71 -14.78 1.73
CA TYR A 41 11.23 -16.11 2.12
C TYR A 41 12.72 -16.26 1.87
N THR A 42 13.18 -15.78 0.72
CA THR A 42 14.60 -15.79 0.32
C THR A 42 15.44 -14.67 0.96
N GLY A 43 14.83 -13.79 1.77
CA GLY A 43 15.52 -12.70 2.46
C GLY A 43 15.80 -11.46 1.59
N ASN A 44 15.23 -11.40 0.41
CA ASN A 44 15.44 -10.28 -0.54
C ASN A 44 14.42 -9.14 -0.29
N TRP A 45 14.55 -8.48 0.86
CA TRP A 45 13.61 -7.48 1.35
C TRP A 45 13.46 -6.25 0.47
N GLU A 46 14.55 -5.77 -0.13
CA GLU A 46 14.50 -4.61 -1.02
C GLU A 46 13.66 -4.91 -2.27
N GLN A 47 13.84 -6.08 -2.87
CA GLN A 47 13.04 -6.47 -4.02
C GLN A 47 11.58 -6.75 -3.64
N ALA A 48 11.34 -7.32 -2.44
CA ALA A 48 9.99 -7.49 -1.92
C ALA A 48 9.27 -6.14 -1.78
N TYR A 49 9.94 -5.12 -1.22
CA TYR A 49 9.44 -3.75 -1.13
C TYR A 49 9.13 -3.16 -2.52
N ASN A 50 10.07 -3.27 -3.45
CA ASN A 50 9.88 -2.76 -4.81
C ASN A 50 8.71 -3.46 -5.52
N ARG A 51 8.56 -4.77 -5.29
CA ARG A 51 7.49 -5.56 -5.88
C ARG A 51 6.12 -5.20 -5.29
N LEU A 52 6.04 -5.00 -3.97
CA LEU A 52 4.84 -4.55 -3.27
C LEU A 52 4.38 -3.18 -3.76
N HIS A 53 5.30 -2.22 -3.85
CA HIS A 53 5.01 -0.85 -4.29
C HIS A 53 4.64 -0.72 -5.78
N LYS A 54 4.84 -1.77 -6.58
CA LYS A 54 4.43 -1.76 -7.99
C LYS A 54 2.90 -1.61 -8.15
N THR A 55 2.13 -2.15 -7.23
CA THR A 55 0.67 -2.18 -7.26
C THR A 55 0.00 -1.52 -6.05
N SER A 56 0.71 -1.35 -4.93
CA SER A 56 0.19 -0.74 -3.70
C SER A 56 0.90 0.57 -3.39
N ASN A 57 0.13 1.66 -3.33
CA ASN A 57 0.66 2.99 -2.95
C ASN A 57 0.94 3.11 -1.45
N PHE A 58 0.11 2.46 -0.61
CA PHE A 58 0.12 2.66 0.84
C PHE A 58 0.07 1.33 1.60
N PRO A 59 1.11 0.47 1.48
CA PRO A 59 1.19 -0.77 2.23
C PRO A 59 1.11 -0.55 3.75
N GLU A 60 1.61 0.58 4.25
CA GLU A 60 1.54 0.99 5.64
C GLU A 60 0.11 1.13 6.16
N PHE A 61 -0.84 1.50 5.30
CA PHE A 61 -2.26 1.60 5.66
C PHE A 61 -2.99 0.29 5.39
N THR A 62 -2.83 -0.29 4.19
CA THR A 62 -3.54 -1.51 3.79
C THR A 62 -3.17 -2.70 4.66
N SER A 63 -1.91 -2.86 5.05
CA SER A 63 -1.47 -3.91 5.98
C SER A 63 -2.16 -3.86 7.34
N ARG A 64 -2.71 -2.70 7.73
CA ARG A 64 -3.42 -2.51 9.02
C ARG A 64 -4.93 -2.59 8.91
N VAL A 65 -5.51 -2.03 7.84
CA VAL A 65 -6.97 -1.82 7.74
C VAL A 65 -7.67 -2.66 6.69
N CYS A 66 -6.95 -3.26 5.74
CA CYS A 66 -7.53 -4.06 4.68
C CYS A 66 -8.24 -5.31 5.26
N PRO A 67 -9.42 -5.69 4.77
CA PRO A 67 -10.12 -6.91 5.18
C PRO A 67 -9.44 -8.20 4.70
N ALA A 68 -8.33 -8.11 3.97
CA ALA A 68 -7.51 -9.22 3.51
C ALA A 68 -8.28 -10.26 2.68
N LEU A 69 -8.97 -9.81 1.64
CA LEU A 69 -9.66 -10.71 0.70
C LEU A 69 -8.71 -11.70 0.03
N CYS A 70 -7.44 -11.35 -0.08
CA CYS A 70 -6.37 -12.22 -0.58
C CYS A 70 -6.17 -13.46 0.32
N GLU A 71 -6.26 -13.32 1.64
CA GLU A 71 -6.18 -14.43 2.59
C GLU A 71 -7.40 -15.35 2.45
N LYS A 72 -8.60 -14.76 2.28
CA LYS A 72 -9.83 -15.53 2.03
C LYS A 72 -9.77 -16.36 0.76
N ALA A 73 -9.06 -15.89 -0.26
CA ALA A 73 -8.88 -16.56 -1.54
C ALA A 73 -7.65 -17.48 -1.59
N CYS A 74 -6.86 -17.54 -0.54
CA CYS A 74 -5.65 -18.38 -0.50
C CYS A 74 -6.01 -19.87 -0.49
N THR A 75 -5.46 -20.63 -1.44
CA THR A 75 -5.71 -22.08 -1.56
C THR A 75 -5.16 -22.91 -0.40
N CYS A 76 -4.16 -22.42 0.34
CA CYS A 76 -3.73 -23.03 1.60
C CYS A 76 -4.89 -23.15 2.60
N GLY A 77 -5.87 -22.23 2.54
CA GLY A 77 -7.07 -22.23 3.37
C GLY A 77 -8.03 -23.42 3.13
N LEU A 78 -7.82 -24.21 2.09
CA LEU A 78 -8.60 -25.42 1.83
C LEU A 78 -8.20 -26.59 2.75
N ASN A 79 -6.94 -26.65 3.17
CA ASN A 79 -6.37 -27.73 3.95
C ASN A 79 -5.80 -27.29 5.31
N GLY A 80 -5.97 -26.02 5.67
CA GLY A 80 -5.46 -25.44 6.91
C GLY A 80 -5.66 -23.93 6.92
N ASP A 81 -4.82 -23.22 7.65
CA ASP A 81 -4.91 -21.75 7.67
C ASP A 81 -4.31 -21.13 6.39
N PRO A 82 -4.90 -20.06 5.85
CA PRO A 82 -4.32 -19.31 4.74
C PRO A 82 -2.97 -18.67 5.13
N VAL A 83 -2.19 -18.28 4.14
CA VAL A 83 -0.98 -17.46 4.37
C VAL A 83 -1.41 -16.10 4.91
N CYS A 84 -0.82 -15.63 6.01
CA CYS A 84 -1.07 -14.30 6.58
C CYS A 84 -0.44 -13.21 5.70
N THR A 85 -1.05 -12.97 4.56
CA THR A 85 -0.57 -12.05 3.52
C THR A 85 -0.44 -10.63 4.04
N LYS A 86 -1.42 -10.18 4.82
CA LYS A 86 -1.44 -8.84 5.41
C LYS A 86 -0.28 -8.62 6.39
N GLU A 87 0.06 -9.62 7.18
CA GLU A 87 1.22 -9.56 8.09
C GLU A 87 2.55 -9.52 7.31
N ASN A 88 2.65 -10.27 6.21
CA ASN A 88 3.82 -10.20 5.33
C ASN A 88 3.95 -8.80 4.68
N GLU A 89 2.84 -8.22 4.22
CA GLU A 89 2.80 -6.84 3.71
C GLU A 89 3.27 -5.84 4.76
N MET A 90 2.80 -5.97 6.01
CA MET A 90 3.25 -5.14 7.12
C MET A 90 4.74 -5.31 7.42
N ALA A 91 5.22 -6.54 7.44
CA ALA A 91 6.64 -6.82 7.67
C ALA A 91 7.52 -6.18 6.58
N ILE A 92 7.12 -6.25 5.31
CA ILE A 92 7.86 -5.63 4.20
C ILE A 92 7.95 -4.13 4.37
N ILE A 93 6.83 -3.45 4.62
CA ILE A 93 6.83 -1.98 4.70
C ILE A 93 7.54 -1.47 5.95
N GLU A 94 7.37 -2.11 7.11
CA GLU A 94 8.07 -1.69 8.32
C GLU A 94 9.57 -1.97 8.23
N HIS A 95 9.98 -3.11 7.63
CA HIS A 95 11.38 -3.37 7.32
C HIS A 95 11.97 -2.28 6.40
N ALA A 96 11.21 -1.87 5.38
CA ALA A 96 11.66 -0.84 4.44
C ALA A 96 11.86 0.52 5.13
N TYR A 97 10.96 0.93 6.02
CA TYR A 97 11.15 2.13 6.82
C TYR A 97 12.35 2.02 7.78
N ALA A 98 12.49 0.89 8.47
CA ALA A 98 13.59 0.68 9.42
C ALA A 98 14.98 0.70 8.77
N ASN A 99 15.06 0.34 7.48
CA ASN A 99 16.31 0.28 6.72
C ASN A 99 16.47 1.41 5.70
N GLY A 100 15.64 2.45 5.74
CA GLY A 100 15.74 3.62 4.85
C GLY A 100 15.35 3.37 3.39
N LEU A 101 14.75 2.22 3.06
CA LEU A 101 14.30 1.90 1.70
C LEU A 101 13.02 2.66 1.32
N ALA A 102 12.20 2.99 2.32
CA ALA A 102 10.93 3.71 2.16
C ALA A 102 11.07 5.23 2.31
N GLY A 103 12.25 5.77 2.07
CA GLY A 103 12.50 7.22 2.05
C GLY A 103 11.93 7.90 0.80
N PRO A 104 11.95 9.24 0.79
CA PRO A 104 11.40 10.03 -0.30
C PRO A 104 12.13 9.76 -1.63
N LYS A 105 11.36 9.61 -2.70
CA LYS A 105 11.85 9.38 -4.06
C LYS A 105 11.26 10.43 -5.01
N PRO A 106 11.74 11.68 -4.96
CA PRO A 106 11.23 12.73 -5.83
C PRO A 106 11.42 12.37 -7.31
N PRO A 107 10.50 12.77 -8.19
CA PRO A 107 10.61 12.47 -9.61
C PRO A 107 11.85 13.15 -10.21
N LYS A 108 12.55 12.45 -11.10
CA LYS A 108 13.79 12.93 -11.75
C LYS A 108 13.58 14.16 -12.63
N ALA A 109 12.39 14.34 -13.17
CA ALA A 109 12.03 15.48 -14.01
C ALA A 109 10.60 15.93 -13.72
N ARG A 110 10.37 17.26 -13.78
CA ARG A 110 9.05 17.84 -13.62
C ARG A 110 8.45 18.19 -14.99
N THR A 111 7.17 17.90 -15.18
CA THR A 111 6.45 18.16 -16.44
C THR A 111 6.00 19.61 -16.59
N GLY A 112 6.08 20.42 -15.54
CA GLY A 112 5.53 21.77 -15.47
C GLY A 112 4.01 21.84 -15.32
N LYS A 113 3.29 20.72 -15.43
CA LYS A 113 1.84 20.70 -15.23
C LYS A 113 1.51 20.76 -13.75
N ARG A 114 0.58 21.65 -13.39
CA ARG A 114 0.06 21.83 -12.01
C ARG A 114 -1.30 21.14 -11.89
N ILE A 115 -1.47 20.35 -10.83
CA ILE A 115 -2.68 19.56 -10.58
C ILE A 115 -3.16 19.84 -9.17
N ALA A 116 -4.44 20.19 -9.03
CA ALA A 116 -5.11 20.31 -7.76
C ALA A 116 -5.87 19.01 -7.47
N VAL A 117 -5.65 18.43 -6.28
CA VAL A 117 -6.39 17.27 -5.76
C VAL A 117 -7.27 17.76 -4.61
N ILE A 118 -8.56 17.54 -4.71
CA ILE A 118 -9.53 17.99 -3.70
C ILE A 118 -9.84 16.85 -2.74
N GLY A 119 -9.41 17.00 -1.50
CA GLY A 119 -9.54 16.03 -0.44
C GLY A 119 -8.31 15.13 -0.27
N SER A 120 -7.91 14.90 0.97
CA SER A 120 -6.76 14.08 1.37
C SER A 120 -7.13 12.71 1.94
N GLY A 121 -8.30 12.20 1.60
CA GLY A 121 -8.66 10.81 1.90
C GLY A 121 -7.78 9.81 1.12
N PRO A 122 -7.91 8.50 1.36
CA PRO A 122 -7.08 7.47 0.70
C PRO A 122 -6.98 7.62 -0.82
N SER A 123 -8.12 7.89 -1.48
CA SER A 123 -8.17 8.07 -2.94
C SER A 123 -7.42 9.31 -3.40
N GLY A 124 -7.61 10.45 -2.71
CA GLY A 124 -6.90 11.70 -3.03
C GLY A 124 -5.39 11.56 -2.84
N LEU A 125 -4.97 10.93 -1.73
CA LEU A 125 -3.56 10.66 -1.50
C LEU A 125 -2.96 9.74 -2.57
N ALA A 126 -3.69 8.68 -3.01
CA ALA A 126 -3.22 7.78 -4.05
C ALA A 126 -3.07 8.49 -5.40
N VAL A 127 -4.03 9.34 -5.76
CA VAL A 127 -3.94 10.16 -6.97
C VAL A 127 -2.76 11.13 -6.89
N ALA A 128 -2.58 11.80 -5.75
CA ALA A 128 -1.49 12.74 -5.54
C ALA A 128 -0.12 12.05 -5.67
N ASP A 129 0.06 10.90 -5.03
CA ASP A 129 1.26 10.08 -5.10
C ASP A 129 1.57 9.69 -6.56
N GLN A 130 0.62 9.09 -7.26
CA GLN A 130 0.78 8.63 -8.64
C GLN A 130 1.08 9.76 -9.63
N LEU A 131 0.46 10.93 -9.46
CA LEU A 131 0.69 12.08 -10.32
C LEU A 131 2.04 12.75 -10.03
N ASN A 132 2.43 12.80 -8.76
CA ASN A 132 3.74 13.30 -8.37
C ASN A 132 4.86 12.42 -8.92
N GLN A 133 4.75 11.09 -8.82
CA GLN A 133 5.71 10.14 -9.38
C GLN A 133 5.87 10.31 -10.90
N ARG A 134 4.81 10.73 -11.62
CA ARG A 134 4.85 11.08 -13.04
C ARG A 134 5.44 12.47 -13.34
N GLY A 135 5.90 13.17 -12.32
CA GLY A 135 6.57 14.47 -12.44
C GLY A 135 5.64 15.68 -12.46
N HIS A 136 4.35 15.54 -12.17
CA HIS A 136 3.47 16.68 -12.07
C HIS A 136 3.67 17.44 -10.75
N LEU A 137 3.38 18.74 -10.75
CA LEU A 137 3.33 19.55 -9.53
C LEU A 137 1.94 19.38 -8.91
N VAL A 138 1.87 18.75 -7.76
CA VAL A 138 0.59 18.37 -7.13
C VAL A 138 0.39 19.15 -5.84
N THR A 139 -0.78 19.79 -5.74
CA THR A 139 -1.25 20.45 -4.51
C THR A 139 -2.54 19.76 -4.06
N VAL A 140 -2.56 19.26 -2.84
CA VAL A 140 -3.73 18.62 -2.22
C VAL A 140 -4.41 19.63 -1.31
N TYR A 141 -5.69 19.89 -1.55
CA TYR A 141 -6.53 20.76 -0.73
C TYR A 141 -7.41 19.93 0.19
N GLU A 142 -7.28 20.16 1.49
CA GLU A 142 -8.06 19.47 2.51
C GLU A 142 -8.86 20.48 3.33
N ARG A 143 -10.14 20.20 3.53
CA ARG A 143 -11.03 21.09 4.32
C ARG A 143 -10.89 20.93 5.83
N ALA A 144 -10.37 19.78 6.28
CA ALA A 144 -10.13 19.51 7.70
C ALA A 144 -8.79 20.10 8.14
N ASP A 145 -8.58 20.21 9.44
CA ASP A 145 -7.36 20.75 10.05
C ASP A 145 -6.12 19.88 9.81
N ARG A 146 -6.31 18.61 9.38
CA ARG A 146 -5.23 17.66 9.12
C ARG A 146 -5.52 16.75 7.93
N VAL A 147 -4.47 16.40 7.23
CA VAL A 147 -4.49 15.47 6.10
C VAL A 147 -4.79 14.04 6.56
N GLY A 148 -5.48 13.26 5.72
CA GLY A 148 -5.70 11.82 5.91
C GLY A 148 -7.17 11.37 5.82
N GLY A 149 -8.13 12.28 5.86
CA GLY A 149 -9.55 11.94 5.72
C GLY A 149 -9.99 10.84 6.70
N LEU A 150 -10.69 9.81 6.21
CA LEU A 150 -11.16 8.70 7.04
C LEU A 150 -10.04 7.90 7.71
N LEU A 151 -8.84 7.85 7.16
CA LEU A 151 -7.69 7.22 7.82
C LEU A 151 -7.42 7.86 9.18
N ARG A 152 -7.55 9.21 9.25
CA ARG A 152 -7.31 9.98 10.46
C ARG A 152 -8.53 10.07 11.37
N TYR A 153 -9.68 10.38 10.81
CA TYR A 153 -10.88 10.73 11.57
C TYR A 153 -11.87 9.58 11.74
N GLY A 154 -11.80 8.54 10.88
CA GLY A 154 -12.73 7.41 10.92
C GLY A 154 -12.16 6.13 11.50
N ILE A 155 -10.85 5.88 11.36
CA ILE A 155 -10.23 4.65 11.85
C ILE A 155 -9.68 4.85 13.25
N PRO A 156 -10.03 4.00 14.24
CA PRO A 156 -9.50 4.11 15.60
C PRO A 156 -8.00 3.81 15.67
N ASN A 157 -7.31 4.43 16.65
CA ASN A 157 -5.86 4.29 16.83
C ASN A 157 -5.39 2.84 17.02
N MET A 158 -6.23 2.00 17.65
CA MET A 158 -5.92 0.59 17.84
C MET A 158 -5.73 -0.18 16.52
N LYS A 159 -6.27 0.33 15.40
CA LYS A 159 -6.13 -0.27 14.06
C LYS A 159 -5.11 0.45 13.20
N LEU A 160 -5.06 1.77 13.27
CA LEU A 160 -4.13 2.60 12.50
C LEU A 160 -3.68 3.78 13.36
N GLU A 161 -2.49 3.68 13.89
CA GLU A 161 -1.87 4.73 14.68
C GLU A 161 -1.59 5.96 13.80
N LYS A 162 -1.89 7.16 14.32
CA LYS A 162 -1.87 8.38 13.52
C LYS A 162 -0.45 8.78 13.07
N HIS A 163 0.56 8.41 13.83
CA HIS A 163 1.95 8.63 13.44
C HIS A 163 2.34 7.89 12.15
N ILE A 164 1.69 6.77 11.82
CA ILE A 164 1.90 6.05 10.55
C ILE A 164 1.43 6.91 9.36
N ILE A 165 0.30 7.63 9.56
CA ILE A 165 -0.20 8.54 8.54
C ILE A 165 0.77 9.73 8.40
N ASP A 166 1.18 10.31 9.52
CA ASP A 166 2.09 11.47 9.53
C ASP A 166 3.42 11.10 8.84
N ARG A 167 4.00 9.94 9.16
CA ARG A 167 5.20 9.40 8.51
C ARG A 167 5.09 9.36 6.98
N LYS A 168 3.97 8.86 6.45
CA LYS A 168 3.78 8.80 4.99
C LYS A 168 3.55 10.18 4.38
N ILE A 169 2.78 11.04 5.04
CA ILE A 169 2.55 12.42 4.57
C ILE A 169 3.87 13.20 4.51
N ASP A 170 4.75 13.01 5.48
CA ASP A 170 6.05 13.70 5.48
C ASP A 170 6.93 13.22 4.31
N VAL A 171 6.96 11.90 4.02
CA VAL A 171 7.61 11.39 2.80
C VAL A 171 7.03 12.04 1.54
N MET A 172 5.70 12.13 1.43
CA MET A 172 5.04 12.75 0.27
C MET A 172 5.37 14.25 0.13
N LYS A 173 5.49 14.98 1.25
CA LYS A 173 5.94 16.38 1.24
C LYS A 173 7.37 16.52 0.75
N GLU A 174 8.28 15.66 1.22
CA GLU A 174 9.68 15.64 0.79
C GLU A 174 9.82 15.28 -0.69
N GLU A 175 8.89 14.51 -1.24
CA GLU A 175 8.78 14.23 -2.69
C GLU A 175 8.22 15.41 -3.50
N GLY A 176 7.77 16.48 -2.83
CA GLY A 176 7.31 17.71 -3.45
C GLY A 176 5.82 17.83 -3.65
N ILE A 177 5.00 17.10 -2.90
CA ILE A 177 3.55 17.30 -2.86
C ILE A 177 3.24 18.39 -1.82
N GLU A 178 2.47 19.38 -2.23
CA GLU A 178 1.98 20.44 -1.33
C GLU A 178 0.65 20.04 -0.70
N PHE A 179 0.48 20.32 0.58
CA PHE A 179 -0.78 20.12 1.30
C PHE A 179 -1.25 21.44 1.89
N ILE A 180 -2.50 21.80 1.59
CA ILE A 180 -3.18 23.02 2.10
C ILE A 180 -4.40 22.55 2.89
N THR A 181 -4.45 22.87 4.20
CA THR A 181 -5.55 22.58 5.14
C THR A 181 -6.23 23.86 5.59
#